data_011d7a2e9f68ffabd2ca1713913004d0
#
_entry.id   011d7a2e9f68ffabd2ca1713913004d0
#
_cell.length_a   1.000
_cell.length_b   1.000
_cell.length_c   1.000
_cell.angle_alpha   90.00
_cell.angle_beta   90.00
_cell.angle_gamma   90.00
#
_symmetry.space_group_name_H-M   'P 1'
#
loop_
_entity.id
_entity.type
_entity.pdbx_description
1 polymer ?
#
loop_
_entity_poly.entity_id
_entity_poly.type
_entity_poly.pdbx_seq_one_letter_code
_entity_poly.pdbx_strand_id
1 'polypeptide(L)'
;CYTDVKNILEDTDEEAKKRYEALIPMFFMMKELSGILRNSRHHRGSIDFDFPESKIILNAAGKAIDVKPYEANVATKIIEDFMLMANETVAQEYCTEEIPFVYRTHDNPDPEKVESLLTLLHNQGVKIQKAKEEITPKEIQQIIESIEGLPNEAMISRLVLRSMKQAKYTTECSGHFGLAAKYYCHFTSPIRRYPDLQIHRIIKDNLRGRLMREGRTEHYAEILDEVARQSSVCERRADEAERESDKLKKAEYMSYHLGEEFEGIISGVTGWGLYVELPNTVEGLVHVNTLRDDYYIFCLLYTSPSPRDYAAS
;
A
#
# COMPACT_ATOMS: atom_id res chain seq x y z
N CYS A 1 8.71 9.48 21.14
CA CYS A 1 8.73 8.61 19.92
C CYS A 1 7.35 7.98 19.70
N TYR A 2 7.15 7.23 18.59
CA TYR A 2 5.87 6.55 18.31
C TYR A 2 5.47 5.58 19.43
N THR A 3 6.44 4.88 20.01
CA THR A 3 6.20 3.94 21.11
C THR A 3 5.67 4.65 22.35
N ASP A 4 6.27 5.79 22.73
CA ASP A 4 5.82 6.56 23.89
C ASP A 4 4.38 7.07 23.70
N VAL A 5 4.07 7.63 22.51
CA VAL A 5 2.72 8.12 22.20
C VAL A 5 1.70 6.98 22.16
N LYS A 6 2.05 5.83 21.57
CA LYS A 6 1.22 4.61 21.62
C LYS A 6 0.91 4.25 23.07
N ASN A 7 1.93 4.10 23.90
CA ASN A 7 1.80 3.68 25.29
C ASN A 7 0.95 4.69 26.12
N ILE A 8 1.09 5.98 25.85
CA ILE A 8 0.26 7.02 26.48
C ILE A 8 -1.21 6.89 26.07
N LEU A 9 -1.47 6.70 24.77
CA LEU A 9 -2.84 6.61 24.23
C LEU A 9 -3.55 5.29 24.58
N GLU A 10 -2.78 4.23 24.87
CA GLU A 10 -3.25 2.89 25.27
C GLU A 10 -3.16 2.66 26.77
N ASP A 11 -2.75 3.67 27.56
CA ASP A 11 -2.66 3.64 29.03
C ASP A 11 -1.72 2.57 29.60
N THR A 12 -0.60 2.32 28.94
CA THR A 12 0.30 1.20 29.27
C THR A 12 1.61 1.60 29.94
N ASP A 13 1.97 2.92 30.00
CA ASP A 13 3.26 3.39 30.52
C ASP A 13 3.12 4.70 31.32
N GLU A 14 3.19 4.58 32.64
CA GLU A 14 3.10 5.72 33.57
C GLU A 14 4.35 6.65 33.51
N GLU A 15 5.52 6.12 33.17
CA GLU A 15 6.72 6.97 33.03
C GLU A 15 6.63 7.86 31.82
N ALA A 16 6.17 7.30 30.67
CA ALA A 16 5.91 8.07 29.48
C ALA A 16 4.86 9.16 29.72
N LYS A 17 3.79 8.86 30.45
CA LYS A 17 2.77 9.85 30.83
C LYS A 17 3.35 10.99 31.65
N LYS A 18 4.16 10.72 32.67
CA LYS A 18 4.81 11.76 33.47
C LYS A 18 5.73 12.62 32.64
N ARG A 19 6.52 11.99 31.72
CA ARG A 19 7.46 12.69 30.84
C ARG A 19 6.76 13.68 29.90
N TYR A 20 5.60 13.31 29.39
CA TYR A 20 4.85 14.09 28.39
C TYR A 20 3.53 14.65 28.90
N GLU A 21 3.36 14.80 30.22
CA GLU A 21 2.11 15.22 30.88
C GLU A 21 1.46 16.44 30.20
N ALA A 22 2.23 17.49 29.92
CA ALA A 22 1.75 18.69 29.27
C ALA A 22 1.23 18.46 27.82
N LEU A 23 1.64 17.38 27.15
CA LEU A 23 1.29 17.06 25.76
C LEU A 23 0.15 16.02 25.65
N ILE A 24 -0.21 15.36 26.73
CA ILE A 24 -1.23 14.30 26.72
C ILE A 24 -2.56 14.79 26.12
N PRO A 25 -3.14 15.96 26.52
CA PRO A 25 -4.39 16.43 25.92
C PRO A 25 -4.28 16.63 24.41
N MET A 26 -3.12 17.08 23.92
CA MET A 26 -2.86 17.25 22.51
C MET A 26 -2.84 15.88 21.78
N PHE A 27 -2.23 14.84 22.35
CA PHE A 27 -2.21 13.51 21.72
C PHE A 27 -3.61 12.93 21.59
N PHE A 28 -4.50 13.12 22.56
CA PHE A 28 -5.89 12.70 22.44
C PHE A 28 -6.66 13.49 21.39
N MET A 29 -6.47 14.80 21.30
CA MET A 29 -7.05 15.62 20.21
C MET A 29 -6.55 15.20 18.83
N MET A 30 -5.24 14.89 18.70
CA MET A 30 -4.67 14.36 17.47
C MET A 30 -5.29 13.01 17.08
N LYS A 31 -5.51 12.12 18.05
CA LYS A 31 -6.18 10.83 17.83
C LYS A 31 -7.62 11.03 17.34
N GLU A 32 -8.36 11.92 17.96
CA GLU A 32 -9.74 12.25 17.57
C GLU A 32 -9.78 12.83 16.14
N LEU A 33 -8.95 13.82 15.85
CA LEU A 33 -8.84 14.39 14.50
C LEU A 33 -8.44 13.36 13.46
N SER A 34 -7.47 12.49 13.75
CA SER A 34 -7.07 11.38 12.89
C SER A 34 -8.27 10.47 12.56
N GLY A 35 -9.10 10.14 13.55
CA GLY A 35 -10.33 9.37 13.33
C GLY A 35 -11.32 10.08 12.39
N ILE A 36 -11.51 11.37 12.56
CA ILE A 36 -12.39 12.19 11.69
C ILE A 36 -11.86 12.18 10.24
N LEU A 37 -10.56 12.42 10.05
CA LEU A 37 -9.93 12.44 8.74
C LEU A 37 -10.03 11.08 8.04
N ARG A 38 -9.77 9.99 8.77
CA ARG A 38 -9.88 8.62 8.26
C ARG A 38 -11.31 8.29 7.85
N ASN A 39 -12.29 8.58 8.70
CA ASN A 39 -13.70 8.37 8.39
C ASN A 39 -14.13 9.17 7.14
N SER A 40 -13.66 10.40 6.99
CA SER A 40 -13.94 11.22 5.81
C SER A 40 -13.37 10.58 4.54
N ARG A 41 -12.12 10.08 4.57
CA ARG A 41 -11.53 9.36 3.43
C ARG A 41 -12.27 8.05 3.12
N HIS A 42 -12.60 7.28 4.14
CA HIS A 42 -13.37 6.04 4.00
C HIS A 42 -14.73 6.29 3.34
N HIS A 43 -15.48 7.33 3.76
CA HIS A 43 -16.74 7.70 3.14
C HIS A 43 -16.60 8.11 1.67
N ARG A 44 -15.48 8.70 1.31
CA ARG A 44 -15.11 9.06 -0.07
C ARG A 44 -14.80 7.84 -0.93
N GLY A 45 -14.45 6.71 -0.33
CA GLY A 45 -14.10 5.46 -0.99
C GLY A 45 -12.59 5.19 -1.07
N SER A 46 -11.80 5.77 -0.16
CA SER A 46 -10.38 5.41 -0.04
C SER A 46 -10.23 3.92 0.20
N ILE A 47 -9.32 3.30 -0.53
CA ILE A 47 -9.06 1.87 -0.46
C ILE A 47 -7.87 1.66 0.47
N ASP A 48 -8.11 1.03 1.61
CA ASP A 48 -7.06 0.66 2.55
C ASP A 48 -6.73 -0.84 2.36
N PHE A 49 -5.54 -1.12 1.84
CA PHE A 49 -5.00 -2.48 1.80
C PHE A 49 -4.16 -2.70 3.05
N ASP A 50 -4.65 -3.51 3.96
CA ASP A 50 -3.94 -3.83 5.20
C ASP A 50 -3.10 -5.11 5.01
N PHE A 51 -2.08 -5.04 4.14
CA PHE A 51 -1.12 -6.13 4.01
C PHE A 51 -0.04 -6.01 5.08
N PRO A 52 0.24 -7.07 5.83
CA PRO A 52 1.31 -7.05 6.81
C PRO A 52 2.67 -6.91 6.11
N GLU A 53 3.34 -5.78 6.35
CA GLU A 53 4.74 -5.62 5.95
C GLU A 53 5.63 -6.51 6.80
N SER A 54 6.75 -6.95 6.24
CA SER A 54 7.72 -7.78 6.94
C SER A 54 8.70 -6.92 7.72
N LYS A 55 8.94 -7.24 8.98
CA LYS A 55 10.04 -6.69 9.77
C LYS A 55 11.11 -7.75 9.96
N ILE A 56 12.23 -7.60 9.28
CA ILE A 56 13.39 -8.51 9.38
C ILE A 56 14.31 -7.99 10.48
N ILE A 57 14.61 -8.85 11.46
CA ILE A 57 15.49 -8.52 12.57
C ILE A 57 16.87 -9.10 12.27
N LEU A 58 17.87 -8.23 12.25
CA LEU A 58 19.26 -8.60 12.00
C LEU A 58 20.08 -8.57 13.28
N ASN A 59 21.04 -9.48 13.41
CA ASN A 59 22.05 -9.42 14.45
C ASN A 59 23.16 -8.40 14.10
N ALA A 60 24.14 -8.22 14.99
CA ALA A 60 25.26 -7.31 14.79
C ALA A 60 26.14 -7.65 13.56
N ALA A 61 26.09 -8.90 13.07
CA ALA A 61 26.79 -9.35 11.87
C ALA A 61 25.95 -9.21 10.60
N GLY A 62 24.74 -8.61 10.67
CA GLY A 62 23.83 -8.41 9.55
C GLY A 62 23.10 -9.69 9.09
N LYS A 63 23.09 -10.76 9.90
CA LYS A 63 22.36 -12.00 9.60
C LYS A 63 20.94 -11.90 10.11
N ALA A 64 19.98 -12.42 9.33
CA ALA A 64 18.57 -12.49 9.72
C ALA A 64 18.39 -13.52 10.86
N ILE A 65 17.85 -13.05 12.00
CA ILE A 65 17.59 -13.88 13.19
C ILE A 65 16.10 -14.05 13.49
N ASP A 66 15.26 -13.17 12.94
CA ASP A 66 13.81 -13.26 13.10
C ASP A 66 13.13 -12.50 11.94
N VAL A 67 11.95 -12.96 11.55
CA VAL A 67 11.07 -12.30 10.58
C VAL A 67 9.67 -12.30 11.17
N LYS A 68 9.05 -11.13 11.26
CA LYS A 68 7.71 -10.97 11.81
C LYS A 68 6.92 -9.88 11.10
N PRO A 69 5.60 -9.91 11.12
CA PRO A 69 4.79 -8.82 10.57
C PRO A 69 5.06 -7.52 11.33
N TYR A 70 5.11 -6.42 10.58
CA TYR A 70 5.12 -5.08 11.15
C TYR A 70 3.68 -4.66 11.47
N GLU A 71 3.44 -4.31 12.71
CA GLU A 71 2.12 -3.82 13.15
C GLU A 71 2.11 -2.30 13.19
N ALA A 72 1.26 -1.70 12.36
CA ALA A 72 0.95 -0.28 12.48
C ALA A 72 0.22 -0.02 13.80
N ASN A 73 0.60 1.03 14.51
CA ASN A 73 0.02 1.39 15.79
C ASN A 73 -0.74 2.74 15.73
N VAL A 74 -1.49 3.06 16.78
CA VAL A 74 -2.28 4.29 16.85
C VAL A 74 -1.46 5.56 16.58
N ALA A 75 -0.22 5.61 17.03
CA ALA A 75 0.64 6.79 16.84
C ALA A 75 1.13 6.93 15.39
N THR A 76 1.46 5.81 14.72
CA THR A 76 1.83 5.83 13.29
C THR A 76 0.64 6.20 12.42
N LYS A 77 -0.55 5.67 12.74
CA LYS A 77 -1.80 5.99 12.02
C LYS A 77 -2.19 7.47 12.13
N ILE A 78 -1.98 8.11 13.29
CA ILE A 78 -2.21 9.57 13.46
C ILE A 78 -1.34 10.37 12.49
N ILE A 79 -0.05 10.05 12.42
CA ILE A 79 0.87 10.78 11.55
C ILE A 79 0.55 10.54 10.07
N GLU A 80 0.21 9.31 9.71
CA GLU A 80 -0.23 8.96 8.35
C GLU A 80 -1.43 9.79 7.90
N ASP A 81 -2.49 9.86 8.73
CA ASP A 81 -3.68 10.65 8.42
C ASP A 81 -3.37 12.14 8.21
N PHE A 82 -2.48 12.69 9.03
CA PHE A 82 -2.05 14.09 8.92
C PHE A 82 -1.16 14.32 7.68
N MET A 83 -0.29 13.37 7.35
CA MET A 83 0.52 13.44 6.14
C MET A 83 -0.34 13.38 4.87
N LEU A 84 -1.34 12.50 4.84
CA LEU A 84 -2.30 12.41 3.74
C LEU A 84 -3.07 13.72 3.56
N MET A 85 -3.58 14.29 4.66
CA MET A 85 -4.29 15.57 4.62
C MET A 85 -3.39 16.72 4.13
N ALA A 86 -2.16 16.80 4.61
CA ALA A 86 -1.20 17.80 4.15
C ALA A 86 -0.88 17.65 2.65
N ASN A 87 -0.67 16.42 2.17
CA ASN A 87 -0.42 16.11 0.78
C ASN A 87 -1.59 16.53 -0.13
N GLU A 88 -2.83 16.22 0.28
CA GLU A 88 -4.04 16.61 -0.45
C GLU A 88 -4.22 18.14 -0.48
N THR A 89 -4.05 18.82 0.65
CA THR A 89 -4.22 20.27 0.76
C THR A 89 -3.22 21.03 -0.11
N VAL A 90 -1.95 20.66 -0.04
CA VAL A 90 -0.90 21.27 -0.86
C VAL A 90 -1.15 21.02 -2.35
N ALA A 91 -1.53 19.80 -2.73
CA ALA A 91 -1.86 19.50 -4.13
C ALA A 91 -3.05 20.31 -4.64
N GLN A 92 -4.09 20.47 -3.83
CA GLN A 92 -5.28 21.25 -4.17
C GLN A 92 -4.95 22.72 -4.42
N GLU A 93 -4.19 23.33 -3.52
CA GLU A 93 -3.79 24.74 -3.62
C GLU A 93 -3.05 25.02 -4.94
N TYR A 94 -1.98 24.29 -5.21
CA TYR A 94 -1.15 24.51 -6.39
C TYR A 94 -1.81 24.08 -7.70
N CYS A 95 -2.72 23.14 -7.67
CA CYS A 95 -3.55 22.79 -8.82
C CYS A 95 -4.57 23.90 -9.15
N THR A 96 -5.18 24.50 -8.10
CA THR A 96 -6.16 25.58 -8.28
C THR A 96 -5.52 26.88 -8.75
N GLU A 97 -4.28 27.14 -8.32
CA GLU A 97 -3.48 28.30 -8.76
C GLU A 97 -2.83 28.11 -10.15
N GLU A 98 -2.97 26.92 -10.75
CA GLU A 98 -2.37 26.57 -12.05
C GLU A 98 -0.84 26.78 -12.10
N ILE A 99 -0.17 26.63 -10.95
CA ILE A 99 1.27 26.71 -10.84
C ILE A 99 1.89 25.37 -11.28
N PRO A 100 2.97 25.36 -12.11
CA PRO A 100 3.69 24.14 -12.45
C PRO A 100 4.09 23.35 -11.20
N PHE A 101 3.67 22.10 -11.11
CA PHE A 101 3.80 21.30 -9.90
C PHE A 101 4.04 19.82 -10.19
N VAL A 102 4.42 19.04 -9.18
CA VAL A 102 4.56 17.58 -9.29
C VAL A 102 3.48 16.91 -8.45
N TYR A 103 2.64 16.13 -9.11
CA TYR A 103 1.57 15.36 -8.48
C TYR A 103 1.94 13.89 -8.35
N ARG A 104 1.30 13.21 -7.42
CA ARG A 104 1.30 11.76 -7.31
C ARG A 104 -0.04 11.25 -7.81
N THR A 105 -0.05 10.69 -9.01
CA THR A 105 -1.28 10.25 -9.67
C THR A 105 -1.40 8.74 -9.67
N HIS A 106 -2.63 8.28 -9.58
CA HIS A 106 -2.99 6.88 -9.67
C HIS A 106 -4.20 6.76 -10.60
N ASP A 107 -3.95 6.30 -11.80
CA ASP A 107 -4.97 6.18 -12.83
C ASP A 107 -6.01 5.09 -12.49
N ASN A 108 -7.19 5.15 -13.14
CA ASN A 108 -8.19 4.09 -13.05
C ASN A 108 -7.60 2.74 -13.47
N PRO A 109 -8.03 1.63 -12.85
CA PRO A 109 -7.59 0.29 -13.23
C PRO A 109 -7.94 -0.03 -14.69
N ASP A 110 -7.23 -1.01 -15.24
CA ASP A 110 -7.46 -1.49 -16.60
C ASP A 110 -8.81 -2.21 -16.67
N PRO A 111 -9.73 -1.82 -17.59
CA PRO A 111 -11.06 -2.43 -17.69
C PRO A 111 -11.03 -3.95 -17.90
N GLU A 112 -10.09 -4.49 -18.70
CA GLU A 112 -9.98 -5.93 -18.95
C GLU A 112 -9.58 -6.69 -17.67
N LYS A 113 -8.68 -6.12 -16.88
CA LYS A 113 -8.28 -6.69 -15.59
C LYS A 113 -9.40 -6.65 -14.57
N VAL A 114 -10.19 -5.57 -14.57
CA VAL A 114 -11.37 -5.43 -13.71
C VAL A 114 -12.41 -6.48 -14.09
N GLU A 115 -12.71 -6.68 -15.37
CA GLU A 115 -13.67 -7.69 -15.83
C GLU A 115 -13.23 -9.11 -15.42
N SER A 116 -11.95 -9.42 -15.59
CA SER A 116 -11.37 -10.69 -15.15
C SER A 116 -11.49 -10.87 -13.64
N LEU A 117 -11.22 -9.82 -12.85
CA LEU A 117 -11.39 -9.82 -11.40
C LEU A 117 -12.86 -10.06 -11.00
N LEU A 118 -13.81 -9.32 -11.59
CA LEU A 118 -15.23 -9.44 -11.28
C LEU A 118 -15.76 -10.84 -11.63
N THR A 119 -15.30 -11.44 -12.72
CA THR A 119 -15.64 -12.81 -13.12
C THR A 119 -15.15 -13.81 -12.06
N LEU A 120 -13.91 -13.66 -11.59
CA LEU A 120 -13.34 -14.51 -10.55
C LEU A 120 -14.11 -14.38 -9.24
N LEU A 121 -14.42 -13.17 -8.81
CA LEU A 121 -15.17 -12.89 -7.58
C LEU A 121 -16.59 -13.49 -7.65
N HIS A 122 -17.26 -13.37 -8.81
CA HIS A 122 -18.56 -13.98 -9.05
C HIS A 122 -18.50 -15.51 -8.89
N ASN A 123 -17.46 -16.14 -9.43
CA ASN A 123 -17.26 -17.60 -9.33
C ASN A 123 -16.97 -18.04 -7.88
N GLN A 124 -16.40 -17.15 -7.06
CA GLN A 124 -16.18 -17.37 -5.61
C GLN A 124 -17.43 -17.08 -4.76
N GLY A 125 -18.56 -16.75 -5.39
CA GLY A 125 -19.82 -16.47 -4.69
C GLY A 125 -19.90 -15.07 -4.05
N VAL A 126 -18.95 -14.18 -4.33
CA VAL A 126 -18.99 -12.79 -3.87
C VAL A 126 -20.03 -12.04 -4.70
N LYS A 127 -21.08 -11.54 -4.04
CA LYS A 127 -22.13 -10.78 -4.70
C LYS A 127 -21.67 -9.36 -5.00
N ILE A 128 -21.35 -9.11 -6.26
CA ILE A 128 -20.97 -7.79 -6.74
C ILE A 128 -22.11 -7.22 -7.57
N GLN A 129 -22.55 -6.02 -7.26
CA GLN A 129 -23.43 -5.28 -8.18
C GLN A 129 -22.59 -4.90 -9.40
N LYS A 130 -23.08 -5.28 -10.59
CA LYS A 130 -22.37 -5.03 -11.84
C LYS A 130 -22.05 -3.54 -11.96
N ALA A 131 -20.77 -3.23 -12.00
CA ALA A 131 -20.27 -1.87 -12.18
C ALA A 131 -20.81 -1.29 -13.51
N LYS A 132 -20.95 0.03 -13.56
CA LYS A 132 -21.09 0.80 -14.80
C LYS A 132 -19.82 0.64 -15.64
N GLU A 133 -19.73 1.28 -16.79
CA GLU A 133 -18.60 1.17 -17.72
C GLU A 133 -17.21 1.35 -17.06
N GLU A 134 -17.10 2.15 -15.99
CA GLU A 134 -15.87 2.31 -15.21
C GLU A 134 -16.13 2.01 -13.73
N ILE A 135 -15.23 1.22 -13.14
CA ILE A 135 -15.25 0.91 -11.71
C ILE A 135 -14.77 2.12 -10.90
N THR A 136 -15.44 2.42 -9.81
CA THR A 136 -15.09 3.50 -8.90
C THR A 136 -14.25 3.00 -7.71
N PRO A 137 -13.46 3.88 -7.04
CA PRO A 137 -12.75 3.51 -5.83
C PRO A 137 -13.68 2.93 -4.75
N LYS A 138 -14.89 3.48 -4.62
CA LYS A 138 -15.90 3.03 -3.67
C LYS A 138 -16.40 1.61 -3.93
N GLU A 139 -16.55 1.22 -5.19
CA GLU A 139 -16.92 -0.14 -5.55
C GLU A 139 -15.80 -1.14 -5.23
N ILE A 140 -14.53 -0.77 -5.44
CA ILE A 140 -13.38 -1.58 -5.00
C ILE A 140 -13.34 -1.70 -3.46
N GLN A 141 -13.56 -0.60 -2.74
CA GLN A 141 -13.65 -0.60 -1.29
C GLN A 141 -14.72 -1.59 -0.80
N GLN A 142 -15.93 -1.54 -1.37
CA GLN A 142 -17.02 -2.45 -1.04
C GLN A 142 -16.68 -3.93 -1.34
N ILE A 143 -15.92 -4.19 -2.41
CA ILE A 143 -15.44 -5.54 -2.69
C ILE A 143 -14.53 -6.01 -1.57
N ILE A 144 -13.56 -5.19 -1.15
CA ILE A 144 -12.63 -5.53 -0.07
C ILE A 144 -13.37 -5.73 1.25
N GLU A 145 -14.29 -4.86 1.61
CA GLU A 145 -15.12 -5.00 2.80
C GLU A 145 -15.97 -6.28 2.78
N SER A 146 -16.45 -6.70 1.61
CA SER A 146 -17.29 -7.90 1.46
C SER A 146 -16.54 -9.22 1.64
N ILE A 147 -15.22 -9.19 1.53
CA ILE A 147 -14.36 -10.38 1.68
C ILE A 147 -13.66 -10.44 3.04
N GLU A 148 -13.80 -9.42 3.86
CA GLU A 148 -13.19 -9.33 5.18
C GLU A 148 -13.61 -10.54 6.05
N GLY A 149 -12.63 -11.21 6.66
CA GLY A 149 -12.82 -12.40 7.48
C GLY A 149 -13.09 -13.70 6.70
N LEU A 150 -13.10 -13.69 5.38
CA LEU A 150 -13.21 -14.90 4.56
C LEU A 150 -11.86 -15.65 4.49
N PRO A 151 -11.85 -16.99 4.40
CA PRO A 151 -10.61 -17.76 4.30
C PRO A 151 -9.71 -17.39 3.11
N ASN A 152 -10.29 -16.83 2.04
CA ASN A 152 -9.61 -16.42 0.81
C ASN A 152 -9.37 -14.90 0.71
N GLU A 153 -9.61 -14.14 1.79
CA GLU A 153 -9.44 -12.68 1.84
C GLU A 153 -8.09 -12.22 1.32
N ALA A 154 -6.99 -12.78 1.84
CA ALA A 154 -5.62 -12.40 1.45
C ALA A 154 -5.35 -12.63 -0.04
N MET A 155 -5.84 -13.73 -0.61
CA MET A 155 -5.72 -14.03 -2.03
C MET A 155 -6.50 -13.03 -2.88
N ILE A 156 -7.76 -12.76 -2.54
CA ILE A 156 -8.61 -11.84 -3.30
C ILE A 156 -8.07 -10.41 -3.21
N SER A 157 -7.68 -9.94 -2.03
CA SER A 157 -7.09 -8.60 -1.84
C SER A 157 -5.85 -8.39 -2.72
N ARG A 158 -5.00 -9.42 -2.86
CA ARG A 158 -3.85 -9.38 -3.78
C ARG A 158 -4.26 -9.33 -5.25
N LEU A 159 -5.32 -10.03 -5.64
CA LEU A 159 -5.84 -9.97 -7.01
C LEU A 159 -6.43 -8.59 -7.32
N VAL A 160 -7.15 -8.00 -6.36
CA VAL A 160 -7.64 -6.61 -6.47
C VAL A 160 -6.46 -5.67 -6.65
N LEU A 161 -5.42 -5.74 -5.80
CA LEU A 161 -4.23 -4.89 -5.92
C LEU A 161 -3.53 -5.05 -7.28
N ARG A 162 -3.39 -6.29 -7.79
CA ARG A 162 -2.78 -6.57 -9.10
C ARG A 162 -3.60 -6.05 -10.28
N SER A 163 -4.90 -5.87 -10.12
CA SER A 163 -5.76 -5.27 -11.15
C SER A 163 -5.57 -3.76 -11.28
N MET A 164 -5.05 -3.11 -10.24
CA MET A 164 -4.80 -1.68 -10.24
C MET A 164 -3.53 -1.30 -11.00
N LYS A 165 -3.50 -0.07 -11.50
CA LYS A 165 -2.28 0.51 -12.05
C LYS A 165 -1.34 0.93 -10.93
N GLN A 166 -0.07 1.12 -11.28
CA GLN A 166 0.90 1.66 -10.33
C GLN A 166 0.82 3.18 -10.31
N ALA A 167 0.85 3.78 -9.12
CA ALA A 167 0.94 5.22 -8.98
C ALA A 167 2.28 5.76 -9.52
N LYS A 168 2.27 6.97 -10.06
CA LYS A 168 3.44 7.62 -10.69
C LYS A 168 3.49 9.11 -10.35
N TYR A 169 4.65 9.73 -10.54
CA TYR A 169 4.75 11.18 -10.51
C TYR A 169 4.45 11.75 -11.90
N THR A 170 3.70 12.84 -11.95
CA THR A 170 3.34 13.57 -13.19
C THR A 170 3.23 15.05 -12.90
N THR A 171 3.18 15.86 -13.96
CA THR A 171 2.86 17.29 -13.89
C THR A 171 1.37 17.56 -14.07
N GLU A 172 0.60 16.55 -14.44
CA GLU A 172 -0.85 16.63 -14.59
C GLU A 172 -1.58 16.23 -13.29
N CYS A 173 -2.56 17.05 -12.89
CA CYS A 173 -3.37 16.80 -11.69
C CYS A 173 -4.59 15.92 -12.01
N SER A 174 -4.36 14.61 -12.24
CA SER A 174 -5.42 13.66 -12.61
C SER A 174 -6.03 12.90 -11.42
N GLY A 175 -5.57 13.19 -10.20
CA GLY A 175 -6.07 12.55 -8.97
C GLY A 175 -5.40 11.22 -8.64
N HIS A 176 -5.88 10.58 -7.56
CA HIS A 176 -5.33 9.34 -7.04
C HIS A 176 -6.45 8.34 -6.75
N PHE A 177 -6.63 7.35 -7.63
CA PHE A 177 -7.71 6.36 -7.55
C PHE A 177 -7.76 5.65 -6.20
N GLY A 178 -6.67 5.03 -5.76
CA GLY A 178 -6.65 4.25 -4.51
C GLY A 178 -6.98 5.06 -3.25
N LEU A 179 -6.67 6.36 -3.22
CA LEU A 179 -7.02 7.25 -2.12
C LEU A 179 -8.37 7.95 -2.33
N ALA A 180 -9.04 7.70 -3.45
CA ALA A 180 -10.23 8.45 -3.88
C ALA A 180 -10.02 9.98 -3.76
N ALA A 181 -8.79 10.45 -4.01
CA ALA A 181 -8.40 11.85 -3.87
C ALA A 181 -8.39 12.55 -5.22
N LYS A 182 -9.08 13.69 -5.31
CA LYS A 182 -9.10 14.53 -6.52
C LYS A 182 -7.75 15.21 -6.76
N TYR A 183 -7.06 15.57 -5.68
CA TYR A 183 -5.77 16.24 -5.69
C TYR A 183 -4.82 15.47 -4.79
N TYR A 184 -3.64 15.10 -5.26
CA TYR A 184 -2.67 14.44 -4.42
C TYR A 184 -1.24 14.67 -4.88
N CYS A 185 -0.36 14.93 -3.94
CA CYS A 185 1.08 15.02 -4.16
C CYS A 185 1.84 14.37 -3.00
N HIS A 186 3.12 14.22 -3.14
CA HIS A 186 4.01 13.85 -2.06
C HIS A 186 4.76 15.10 -1.57
N PHE A 187 4.40 15.63 -0.40
CA PHE A 187 4.97 16.84 0.19
C PHE A 187 5.72 16.59 1.49
N THR A 188 5.32 15.58 2.25
CA THR A 188 5.67 15.44 3.67
C THR A 188 7.03 14.78 3.94
N SER A 189 7.77 14.32 2.91
CA SER A 189 9.04 13.59 3.11
C SER A 189 10.19 14.09 2.21
N PRO A 190 10.58 15.39 2.27
CA PRO A 190 11.57 15.98 1.38
C PRO A 190 13.01 15.49 1.60
N ILE A 191 13.30 14.80 2.72
CA ILE A 191 14.63 14.24 2.99
C ILE A 191 14.92 13.03 2.12
N ARG A 192 13.91 12.18 1.86
CA ARG A 192 14.06 10.90 1.15
C ARG A 192 13.40 10.86 -0.22
N ARG A 193 12.52 11.81 -0.57
CA ARG A 193 11.84 11.87 -1.86
C ARG A 193 12.13 13.20 -2.57
N TYR A 194 12.73 13.10 -3.74
CA TYR A 194 13.09 14.28 -4.52
C TYR A 194 11.88 15.10 -5.00
N PRO A 195 10.72 14.50 -5.39
CA PRO A 195 9.52 15.28 -5.72
C PRO A 195 9.06 16.17 -4.57
N ASP A 196 9.07 15.67 -3.34
CA ASP A 196 8.73 16.46 -2.15
C ASP A 196 9.67 17.67 -2.00
N LEU A 197 10.99 17.45 -2.15
CA LEU A 197 11.97 18.51 -2.09
C LEU A 197 11.73 19.56 -3.17
N GLN A 198 11.38 19.12 -4.39
CA GLN A 198 11.09 20.03 -5.50
C GLN A 198 9.82 20.85 -5.23
N ILE A 199 8.78 20.22 -4.68
CA ILE A 199 7.57 20.92 -4.22
C ILE A 199 7.90 21.97 -3.16
N HIS A 200 8.73 21.68 -2.18
CA HIS A 200 9.17 22.66 -1.20
C HIS A 200 9.92 23.85 -1.82
N ARG A 201 10.67 23.65 -2.89
CA ARG A 201 11.34 24.74 -3.65
C ARG A 201 10.32 25.63 -4.34
N ILE A 202 9.34 25.05 -5.02
CA ILE A 202 8.26 25.78 -5.68
C ILE A 202 7.47 26.61 -4.67
N ILE A 203 7.06 26.00 -3.55
CA ILE A 203 6.34 26.69 -2.46
C ILE A 203 7.16 27.87 -1.93
N LYS A 204 8.46 27.68 -1.68
CA LYS A 204 9.32 28.76 -1.19
C LYS A 204 9.47 29.91 -2.20
N ASP A 205 9.56 29.60 -3.49
CA ASP A 205 9.64 30.63 -4.52
C ASP A 205 8.29 31.36 -4.67
N ASN A 206 7.16 30.65 -4.54
CA ASN A 206 5.83 31.27 -4.50
C ASN A 206 5.69 32.22 -3.32
N LEU A 207 5.94 31.76 -2.09
CA LEU A 207 5.84 32.59 -0.87
C LEU A 207 6.77 33.80 -0.88
N ARG A 208 7.89 33.75 -1.61
CA ARG A 208 8.82 34.88 -1.78
C ARG A 208 8.46 35.79 -2.98
N GLY A 209 7.39 35.50 -3.69
CA GLY A 209 6.96 36.23 -4.87
C GLY A 209 7.94 36.13 -6.07
N ARG A 210 8.74 35.07 -6.14
CA ARG A 210 9.76 34.87 -7.19
C ARG A 210 9.21 34.22 -8.45
N LEU A 211 8.10 33.46 -8.36
CA LEU A 211 7.54 32.74 -9.51
C LEU A 211 7.31 33.69 -10.68
N MET A 212 6.62 34.82 -10.44
CA MET A 212 6.28 35.79 -11.46
C MET A 212 7.43 36.77 -11.81
N ARG A 213 8.25 37.11 -10.81
CA ARG A 213 9.28 38.16 -10.98
C ARG A 213 10.58 37.69 -11.64
N GLU A 214 10.95 36.44 -11.46
CA GLU A 214 12.26 35.88 -11.84
C GLU A 214 12.15 34.83 -12.96
N GLY A 215 11.00 34.73 -13.66
CA GLY A 215 10.80 33.70 -14.72
C GLY A 215 10.89 32.26 -14.16
N ARG A 216 10.60 32.06 -12.87
CA ARG A 216 10.72 30.74 -12.25
C ARG A 216 9.59 29.80 -12.66
N THR A 217 8.45 30.35 -13.07
CA THR A 217 7.32 29.56 -13.58
C THR A 217 7.72 28.82 -14.85
N GLU A 218 8.34 29.54 -15.82
CA GLU A 218 8.84 28.94 -17.06
C GLU A 218 9.92 27.90 -16.80
N HIS A 219 10.86 28.20 -15.89
CA HIS A 219 11.89 27.25 -15.48
C HIS A 219 11.27 25.96 -14.92
N TYR A 220 10.27 26.04 -14.02
CA TYR A 220 9.61 24.86 -13.49
C TYR A 220 8.82 24.11 -14.57
N ALA A 221 8.12 24.80 -15.47
CA ALA A 221 7.43 24.17 -16.59
C ALA A 221 8.37 23.37 -17.50
N GLU A 222 9.61 23.82 -17.69
CA GLU A 222 10.61 23.09 -18.49
C GLU A 222 11.16 21.83 -17.82
N ILE A 223 11.38 21.85 -16.50
CA ILE A 223 12.12 20.76 -15.83
C ILE A 223 11.21 19.70 -15.19
N LEU A 224 9.96 20.03 -14.83
CA LEU A 224 9.16 19.16 -13.95
C LEU A 224 8.72 17.85 -14.60
N ASP A 225 8.54 17.80 -15.91
CA ASP A 225 8.23 16.55 -16.61
C ASP A 225 9.37 15.53 -16.46
N GLU A 226 10.61 15.98 -16.66
CA GLU A 226 11.78 15.10 -16.48
C GLU A 226 11.98 14.74 -15.01
N VAL A 227 11.76 15.67 -14.08
CA VAL A 227 11.79 15.40 -12.62
C VAL A 227 10.78 14.33 -12.25
N ALA A 228 9.54 14.42 -12.73
CA ALA A 228 8.48 13.45 -12.45
C ALA A 228 8.81 12.08 -13.05
N ARG A 229 9.25 12.04 -14.32
CA ARG A 229 9.65 10.83 -15.00
C ARG A 229 10.80 10.11 -14.28
N GLN A 230 11.88 10.84 -14.01
CA GLN A 230 13.07 10.29 -13.35
C GLN A 230 12.78 9.81 -11.93
N SER A 231 11.96 10.58 -11.19
CA SER A 231 11.56 10.20 -9.85
C SER A 231 10.76 8.89 -9.83
N SER A 232 9.85 8.70 -10.79
CA SER A 232 9.08 7.46 -10.91
C SER A 232 9.96 6.26 -11.30
N VAL A 233 10.99 6.47 -12.12
CA VAL A 233 11.95 5.42 -12.48
C VAL A 233 12.81 5.04 -11.28
N CYS A 234 13.35 6.04 -10.57
CA CYS A 234 14.20 5.80 -9.39
C CYS A 234 13.42 5.14 -8.25
N GLU A 235 12.16 5.53 -8.02
CA GLU A 235 11.29 4.89 -7.05
C GLU A 235 11.13 3.40 -7.35
N ARG A 236 10.73 3.03 -8.57
CA ARG A 236 10.59 1.62 -8.96
C ARG A 236 11.87 0.80 -8.77
N ARG A 237 13.04 1.39 -9.10
CA ARG A 237 14.33 0.72 -8.87
C ARG A 237 14.62 0.53 -7.38
N ALA A 238 14.30 1.51 -6.55
CA ALA A 238 14.47 1.42 -5.11
C ALA A 238 13.56 0.34 -4.51
N ASP A 239 12.28 0.33 -4.90
CA ASP A 239 11.30 -0.67 -4.46
C ASP A 239 11.71 -2.10 -4.89
N GLU A 240 12.25 -2.25 -6.11
CA GLU A 240 12.74 -3.55 -6.59
C GLU A 240 13.96 -4.02 -5.79
N ALA A 241 14.92 -3.12 -5.55
CA ALA A 241 16.10 -3.43 -4.77
C ALA A 241 15.76 -3.78 -3.31
N GLU A 242 14.81 -3.08 -2.70
CA GLU A 242 14.31 -3.38 -1.36
C GLU A 242 13.66 -4.76 -1.31
N ARG A 243 12.74 -5.05 -2.24
CA ARG A 243 12.08 -6.36 -2.33
C ARG A 243 13.08 -7.52 -2.53
N GLU A 244 14.09 -7.35 -3.38
CA GLU A 244 15.10 -8.39 -3.59
C GLU A 244 15.99 -8.57 -2.34
N SER A 245 16.31 -7.48 -1.63
CA SER A 245 17.03 -7.55 -0.35
C SER A 245 16.23 -8.29 0.71
N ASP A 246 14.94 -8.00 0.82
CA ASP A 246 14.03 -8.66 1.75
C ASP A 246 13.87 -10.15 1.44
N LYS A 247 13.71 -10.51 0.17
CA LYS A 247 13.67 -11.92 -0.28
C LYS A 247 14.95 -12.66 0.09
N LEU A 248 16.11 -12.04 -0.15
CA LEU A 248 17.40 -12.63 0.23
C LEU A 248 17.48 -12.88 1.73
N LYS A 249 17.07 -11.91 2.55
CA LYS A 249 17.11 -12.04 4.01
C LYS A 249 16.09 -13.03 4.55
N LYS A 250 14.90 -13.10 3.96
CA LYS A 250 13.91 -14.14 4.27
C LYS A 250 14.42 -15.54 3.91
N ALA A 251 15.06 -15.68 2.76
CA ALA A 251 15.68 -16.97 2.36
C ALA A 251 16.86 -17.35 3.29
N GLU A 252 17.70 -16.38 3.71
CA GLU A 252 18.73 -16.57 4.71
C GLU A 252 18.13 -17.09 6.04
N TYR A 253 17.06 -16.46 6.53
CA TYR A 253 16.36 -16.89 7.73
C TYR A 253 15.83 -18.31 7.60
N MET A 254 15.13 -18.64 6.50
CA MET A 254 14.57 -19.98 6.28
C MET A 254 15.64 -21.06 6.09
N SER A 255 16.85 -20.69 5.67
CA SER A 255 17.95 -21.67 5.57
C SER A 255 18.36 -22.26 6.93
N TYR A 256 18.03 -21.60 8.03
CA TYR A 256 18.27 -22.12 9.39
C TYR A 256 17.15 -23.03 9.89
N HIS A 257 16.03 -23.10 9.17
CA HIS A 257 14.81 -23.86 9.53
C HIS A 257 14.55 -25.01 8.55
N LEU A 258 15.59 -25.51 7.89
CA LEU A 258 15.45 -26.64 6.94
C LEU A 258 15.03 -27.92 7.65
N GLY A 259 13.96 -28.53 7.16
CA GLY A 259 13.39 -29.76 7.71
C GLY A 259 12.32 -29.55 8.78
N GLU A 260 12.00 -28.29 9.09
CA GLU A 260 10.87 -27.95 9.96
C GLU A 260 9.56 -27.89 9.15
N GLU A 261 8.44 -28.18 9.83
CA GLU A 261 7.10 -28.12 9.26
C GLU A 261 6.41 -26.84 9.71
N PHE A 262 5.74 -26.15 8.78
CA PHE A 262 5.04 -24.89 9.02
C PHE A 262 3.62 -24.95 8.47
N GLU A 263 2.69 -24.34 9.19
CA GLU A 263 1.37 -24.00 8.65
C GLU A 263 1.45 -22.69 7.85
N GLY A 264 0.78 -22.63 6.70
CA GLY A 264 0.77 -21.46 5.84
C GLY A 264 -0.51 -21.35 5.03
N ILE A 265 -0.72 -20.19 4.41
CA ILE A 265 -1.88 -19.89 3.57
C ILE A 265 -1.41 -19.79 2.13
N ILE A 266 -2.18 -20.36 1.20
CA ILE A 266 -1.90 -20.22 -0.24
C ILE A 266 -2.08 -18.76 -0.64
N SER A 267 -0.98 -18.11 -0.99
CA SER A 267 -0.92 -16.70 -1.42
C SER A 267 -1.02 -16.52 -2.92
N GLY A 268 -0.75 -17.58 -3.69
CA GLY A 268 -0.83 -17.55 -5.13
C GLY A 268 -0.77 -18.94 -5.77
N VAL A 269 -1.39 -19.06 -6.94
CA VAL A 269 -1.40 -20.28 -7.74
C VAL A 269 -0.81 -19.98 -9.12
N THR A 270 0.08 -20.82 -9.60
CA THR A 270 0.73 -20.69 -10.93
C THR A 270 0.79 -22.04 -11.62
N GLY A 271 1.13 -22.03 -12.90
CA GLY A 271 1.31 -23.28 -13.69
C GLY A 271 2.43 -24.19 -13.19
N TRP A 272 3.35 -23.68 -12.38
CA TRP A 272 4.48 -24.44 -11.80
C TRP A 272 4.32 -24.77 -10.32
N GLY A 273 3.27 -24.29 -9.63
CA GLY A 273 3.02 -24.64 -8.24
C GLY A 273 2.24 -23.59 -7.45
N LEU A 274 2.25 -23.77 -6.15
CA LEU A 274 1.56 -22.97 -5.17
C LEU A 274 2.55 -22.11 -4.40
N TYR A 275 2.26 -20.81 -4.28
CA TYR A 275 2.94 -19.95 -3.32
C TYR A 275 2.22 -20.05 -1.98
N VAL A 276 2.98 -20.29 -0.93
CA VAL A 276 2.48 -20.42 0.45
C VAL A 276 3.16 -19.37 1.30
N GLU A 277 2.35 -18.57 1.98
CA GLU A 277 2.81 -17.56 2.93
C GLU A 277 2.63 -18.07 4.35
N LEU A 278 3.70 -17.93 5.12
CA LEU A 278 3.73 -18.28 6.54
C LEU A 278 3.21 -17.11 7.40
N PRO A 279 2.79 -17.35 8.67
CA PRO A 279 2.34 -16.27 9.56
C PRO A 279 3.38 -15.16 9.80
N ASN A 280 4.66 -15.46 9.61
CA ASN A 280 5.76 -14.49 9.69
C ASN A 280 5.99 -13.72 8.38
N THR A 281 5.09 -13.81 7.40
CA THR A 281 5.18 -13.14 6.09
C THR A 281 6.25 -13.67 5.14
N VAL A 282 6.90 -14.79 5.45
CA VAL A 282 7.77 -15.47 4.50
C VAL A 282 6.93 -16.24 3.50
N GLU A 283 7.20 -16.05 2.21
CA GLU A 283 6.52 -16.76 1.12
C GLU A 283 7.48 -17.76 0.47
N GLY A 284 7.02 -18.98 0.23
CA GLY A 284 7.77 -20.03 -0.45
C GLY A 284 6.97 -20.68 -1.56
N LEU A 285 7.66 -21.27 -2.55
CA LEU A 285 7.06 -22.02 -3.64
C LEU A 285 7.03 -23.52 -3.31
N VAL A 286 5.83 -24.09 -3.28
CA VAL A 286 5.62 -25.54 -3.33
C VAL A 286 5.45 -25.90 -4.81
N HIS A 287 6.49 -26.46 -5.42
CA HIS A 287 6.49 -26.79 -6.84
C HIS A 287 5.54 -27.95 -7.14
N VAL A 288 4.78 -27.89 -8.25
CA VAL A 288 3.76 -28.90 -8.60
C VAL A 288 4.33 -30.33 -8.63
N ASN A 289 5.59 -30.52 -9.01
CA ASN A 289 6.24 -31.84 -9.03
C ASN A 289 6.47 -32.44 -7.64
N THR A 290 6.34 -31.66 -6.55
CA THR A 290 6.44 -32.14 -5.17
C THR A 290 5.10 -32.62 -4.61
N LEU A 291 3.99 -32.22 -5.24
CA LEU A 291 2.64 -32.67 -4.92
C LEU A 291 2.42 -34.05 -5.58
N ARG A 292 2.38 -35.13 -4.78
CA ARG A 292 2.32 -36.52 -5.26
C ARG A 292 1.01 -37.22 -4.90
N ASP A 293 0.13 -36.52 -4.24
CA ASP A 293 -1.13 -37.04 -3.70
C ASP A 293 -2.27 -37.03 -4.72
N ASP A 294 -2.19 -36.14 -5.74
CA ASP A 294 -3.20 -36.03 -6.80
C ASP A 294 -2.59 -35.41 -8.08
N TYR A 295 -3.42 -35.33 -9.14
CA TYR A 295 -3.08 -34.67 -10.39
C TYR A 295 -3.65 -33.25 -10.39
N TYR A 296 -2.77 -32.24 -10.34
CA TYR A 296 -3.13 -30.84 -10.27
C TYR A 296 -3.11 -30.17 -11.63
N ILE A 297 -4.22 -29.53 -12.01
CA ILE A 297 -4.33 -28.76 -13.27
C ILE A 297 -4.48 -27.28 -12.89
N PHE A 298 -3.58 -26.46 -13.43
CA PHE A 298 -3.70 -25.01 -13.27
C PHE A 298 -4.87 -24.46 -14.09
N CYS A 299 -5.82 -23.83 -13.42
CA CYS A 299 -6.94 -23.14 -14.05
C CYS A 299 -7.11 -21.74 -13.43
N LEU A 300 -7.10 -20.71 -14.26
CA LEU A 300 -7.33 -19.32 -13.84
C LEU A 300 -8.78 -19.03 -13.41
N LEU A 301 -9.72 -19.86 -13.84
CA LEU A 301 -11.17 -19.59 -13.70
C LEU A 301 -11.90 -20.55 -12.75
N TYR A 302 -11.31 -21.71 -12.44
CA TYR A 302 -11.92 -22.72 -11.59
C TYR A 302 -10.90 -23.39 -10.68
N THR A 303 -11.27 -23.53 -9.41
CA THR A 303 -10.79 -24.64 -8.60
C THR A 303 -11.61 -25.86 -9.08
N SER A 304 -11.09 -26.66 -10.01
CA SER A 304 -11.75 -27.89 -10.36
C SER A 304 -11.76 -28.81 -9.14
N PRO A 305 -12.94 -29.35 -8.76
CA PRO A 305 -12.97 -30.41 -7.77
C PRO A 305 -12.09 -31.56 -8.25
N SER A 306 -11.35 -32.17 -7.35
CA SER A 306 -10.54 -33.34 -7.63
C SER A 306 -11.44 -34.43 -8.25
N PRO A 307 -10.93 -35.28 -9.17
CA PRO A 307 -11.68 -36.45 -9.64
C PRO A 307 -12.21 -37.35 -8.53
N ARG A 308 -11.64 -37.28 -7.32
CA ARG A 308 -12.14 -37.97 -6.10
C ARG A 308 -13.45 -37.38 -5.58
N ASP A 309 -13.72 -36.11 -5.80
CA ASP A 309 -14.96 -35.48 -5.35
C ASP A 309 -16.20 -35.96 -6.14
N TYR A 310 -15.99 -36.49 -7.35
CA TYR A 310 -17.04 -37.13 -8.17
C TYR A 310 -17.26 -38.60 -7.84
N ALA A 311 -16.33 -39.24 -7.13
CA ALA A 311 -16.45 -40.67 -6.79
C ALA A 311 -17.16 -40.91 -5.44
N ALA A 312 -17.54 -39.84 -4.74
CA ALA A 312 -18.20 -39.89 -3.42
C ALA A 312 -19.69 -39.46 -3.45
N SER A 313 -20.28 -39.27 -4.63
CA SER A 313 -21.71 -38.95 -4.81
C SER A 313 -22.50 -40.14 -5.41
#